data_722f4055fa3c09164a57c60f855b1525
#
_entry.id   722f4055fa3c09164a57c60f855b1525
#
_cell.length_a   1.000
_cell.length_b   1.000
_cell.length_c   1.000
_cell.angle_alpha   90.00
_cell.angle_beta   90.00
_cell.angle_gamma   90.00
#
_symmetry.space_group_name_H-M   'P 1'
#
loop_
_entity.id
_entity.type
_entity.pdbx_description
1 polymer ?
#
loop_
_entity_poly.entity_id
_entity_poly.type
_entity_poly.pdbx_seq_one_letter_code
_entity_poly.pdbx_strand_id
1 'polypeptide(L)'
;HQTHESYGYAFIGFNNIAKAEEAMQKLNYSKLAKKTLRISWYNRDSGNYRDKIENNVFVKKIAKEISQKEFNDYFKKFGNVISSKIAEDEEGESMGYGFVLYDSEEGAKNAIKECNGKDWYGKKLYVSQFVKNRPRKPLRFNNVYVRNIPKDWDEKEVRKYFSKYGEIGSMIVREPQQDKLKKDLPEEKKRQILNHKYAFVCYKSLDG
;
A
#
# COMPACT_ATOMS: atom_id res chain seq x y z
N HIS A 1 8.34 13.99 -29.16
CA HIS A 1 8.99 13.53 -27.93
C HIS A 1 10.04 12.49 -28.27
N GLN A 2 11.26 12.66 -27.75
CA GLN A 2 12.45 11.90 -28.14
C GLN A 2 12.48 10.42 -27.68
N THR A 3 11.57 9.98 -26.80
CA THR A 3 11.64 8.62 -26.22
C THR A 3 10.58 7.65 -26.72
N HIS A 4 9.57 8.09 -27.47
CA HIS A 4 8.42 7.27 -27.91
C HIS A 4 7.69 6.47 -26.80
N GLU A 5 7.98 6.75 -25.53
CA GLU A 5 7.33 6.10 -24.39
C GLU A 5 6.00 6.78 -24.06
N SER A 6 4.97 5.98 -23.80
CA SER A 6 3.65 6.47 -23.42
C SER A 6 3.67 7.00 -21.98
N TYR A 7 3.13 8.18 -21.75
CA TYR A 7 2.88 8.72 -20.40
C TYR A 7 1.68 8.05 -19.69
N GLY A 8 0.98 7.14 -20.37
CA GLY A 8 -0.19 6.46 -19.83
C GLY A 8 -1.45 7.33 -19.74
N TYR A 9 -1.47 8.49 -20.39
CA TYR A 9 -2.67 9.34 -20.49
C TYR A 9 -2.75 10.04 -21.86
N ALA A 10 -3.97 10.44 -22.23
CA ALA A 10 -4.23 11.20 -23.43
C ALA A 10 -5.33 12.25 -23.21
N PHE A 11 -5.30 13.32 -23.98
CA PHE A 11 -6.39 14.29 -24.06
C PHE A 11 -7.15 14.07 -25.38
N ILE A 12 -8.47 13.94 -25.27
CA ILE A 12 -9.35 13.71 -26.41
C ILE A 12 -10.36 14.86 -26.47
N GLY A 13 -10.35 15.58 -27.60
CA GLY A 13 -11.32 16.64 -27.88
C GLY A 13 -12.49 16.08 -28.72
N PHE A 14 -13.70 16.37 -28.29
CA PHE A 14 -14.93 16.07 -29.02
C PHE A 14 -15.55 17.36 -29.54
N ASN A 15 -16.13 17.33 -30.74
CA ASN A 15 -16.83 18.47 -31.31
C ASN A 15 -18.22 18.71 -30.67
N ASN A 16 -18.69 17.76 -29.85
CA ASN A 16 -20.01 17.81 -29.21
C ASN A 16 -19.90 17.27 -27.78
N ILE A 17 -20.44 18.02 -26.82
CA ILE A 17 -20.47 17.66 -25.41
C ILE A 17 -21.21 16.32 -25.21
N ALA A 18 -22.36 16.12 -25.84
CA ALA A 18 -23.14 14.88 -25.71
C ALA A 18 -22.33 13.63 -26.11
N LYS A 19 -21.48 13.73 -27.14
CA LYS A 19 -20.60 12.62 -27.55
C LYS A 19 -19.49 12.38 -26.52
N ALA A 20 -18.97 13.43 -25.91
CA ALA A 20 -17.99 13.31 -24.84
C ALA A 20 -18.60 12.61 -23.60
N GLU A 21 -19.82 12.98 -23.22
CA GLU A 21 -20.58 12.36 -22.13
C GLU A 21 -20.87 10.88 -22.42
N GLU A 22 -21.32 10.58 -23.64
CA GLU A 22 -21.55 9.21 -24.08
C GLU A 22 -20.29 8.36 -24.00
N ALA A 23 -19.15 8.88 -24.46
CA ALA A 23 -17.87 8.20 -24.36
C ALA A 23 -17.45 7.97 -22.91
N MET A 24 -17.65 8.96 -22.04
CA MET A 24 -17.40 8.81 -20.59
C MET A 24 -18.28 7.74 -19.96
N GLN A 25 -19.57 7.73 -20.28
CA GLN A 25 -20.50 6.75 -19.73
C GLN A 25 -20.19 5.32 -20.17
N LYS A 26 -19.83 5.13 -21.44
CA LYS A 26 -19.60 3.80 -22.03
C LYS A 26 -18.21 3.25 -21.73
N LEU A 27 -17.20 4.10 -21.73
CA LEU A 27 -15.79 3.68 -21.69
C LEU A 27 -15.13 3.85 -20.32
N ASN A 28 -15.68 4.69 -19.45
CA ASN A 28 -15.09 4.87 -18.13
C ASN A 28 -15.15 3.58 -17.33
N TYR A 29 -14.02 3.21 -16.73
CA TYR A 29 -13.80 1.95 -16.01
C TYR A 29 -13.79 0.68 -16.87
N SER A 30 -13.81 0.79 -18.21
CA SER A 30 -13.53 -0.35 -19.07
C SER A 30 -12.04 -0.72 -19.04
N LYS A 31 -11.71 -1.97 -19.35
CA LYS A 31 -10.31 -2.39 -19.45
C LYS A 31 -9.74 -2.06 -20.83
N LEU A 32 -8.58 -1.39 -20.84
CA LEU A 32 -7.74 -1.22 -22.01
C LEU A 32 -6.45 -2.00 -21.78
N ALA A 33 -6.23 -3.05 -22.54
CA ALA A 33 -5.22 -4.06 -22.28
C ALA A 33 -5.36 -4.62 -20.85
N LYS A 34 -4.37 -4.43 -19.98
CA LYS A 34 -4.40 -4.94 -18.60
C LYS A 34 -4.81 -3.87 -17.55
N LYS A 35 -5.07 -2.63 -17.96
CA LYS A 35 -5.35 -1.52 -17.04
C LYS A 35 -6.76 -0.97 -17.21
N THR A 36 -7.33 -0.54 -16.08
CA THR A 36 -8.66 0.10 -16.06
C THR A 36 -8.56 1.54 -16.54
N LEU A 37 -9.32 1.89 -17.59
CA LEU A 37 -9.44 3.26 -18.07
C LEU A 37 -10.12 4.13 -17.01
N ARG A 38 -9.62 5.35 -16.86
CA ARG A 38 -10.26 6.40 -16.07
C ARG A 38 -10.39 7.64 -16.92
N ILE A 39 -11.64 7.99 -17.20
CA ILE A 39 -11.98 9.14 -18.04
C ILE A 39 -12.60 10.20 -17.15
N SER A 40 -12.13 11.43 -17.24
CA SER A 40 -12.65 12.58 -16.53
C SER A 40 -12.61 13.81 -17.41
N TRP A 41 -13.42 14.80 -17.09
CA TRP A 41 -13.30 16.10 -17.72
C TRP A 41 -11.92 16.71 -17.48
N TYR A 42 -11.35 17.28 -18.54
CA TYR A 42 -10.14 18.06 -18.41
C TYR A 42 -10.49 19.44 -17.83
N ASN A 43 -9.96 19.72 -16.65
CA ASN A 43 -10.06 21.03 -16.04
C ASN A 43 -8.65 21.60 -15.86
N ARG A 44 -8.38 22.77 -16.42
CA ARG A 44 -7.09 23.49 -16.25
C ARG A 44 -6.83 23.83 -14.79
N ASP A 45 -7.89 24.09 -14.00
CA ASP A 45 -7.81 24.44 -12.59
C ASP A 45 -7.76 23.22 -11.66
N SER A 46 -7.62 22.01 -12.20
CA SER A 46 -7.58 20.77 -11.41
C SER A 46 -6.38 20.68 -10.45
N GLY A 47 -5.39 21.57 -10.58
CA GLY A 47 -4.34 21.75 -9.57
C GLY A 47 -4.89 22.08 -8.18
N ASN A 48 -5.93 22.91 -8.12
CA ASN A 48 -6.54 23.34 -6.86
C ASN A 48 -7.25 22.20 -6.09
N TYR A 49 -7.74 21.17 -6.78
CA TYR A 49 -8.40 20.03 -6.11
C TYR A 49 -7.40 18.96 -5.66
N ARG A 50 -6.29 18.77 -6.39
CA ARG A 50 -5.26 17.79 -6.00
C ARG A 50 -4.46 18.22 -4.79
N ASP A 51 -4.40 19.52 -4.52
CA ASP A 51 -3.69 20.08 -3.37
C ASP A 51 -4.55 20.09 -2.09
N LYS A 52 -5.88 19.91 -2.23
CA LYS A 52 -6.78 19.74 -1.07
C LYS A 52 -6.70 18.30 -0.55
N ILE A 53 -5.68 18.05 0.25
CA ILE A 53 -5.44 16.74 0.90
C ILE A 53 -6.63 16.33 1.77
N GLU A 54 -7.34 17.31 2.34
CA GLU A 54 -8.50 17.14 3.21
C GLU A 54 -9.66 16.42 2.51
N ASN A 55 -9.78 16.59 1.19
CA ASN A 55 -10.86 15.99 0.40
C ASN A 55 -10.53 14.57 -0.07
N ASN A 56 -9.34 14.08 0.23
CA ASN A 56 -8.87 12.80 -0.27
C ASN A 56 -8.97 11.72 0.81
N VAL A 57 -9.65 10.63 0.49
CA VAL A 57 -9.91 9.50 1.37
C VAL A 57 -9.10 8.30 0.91
N PHE A 58 -8.49 7.63 1.86
CA PHE A 58 -7.75 6.40 1.67
C PHE A 58 -8.56 5.22 2.20
N VAL A 59 -8.75 4.19 1.38
CA VAL A 59 -9.55 3.00 1.68
C VAL A 59 -8.68 1.77 1.60
N LYS A 60 -8.71 0.90 2.63
CA LYS A 60 -8.04 -0.42 2.67
C LYS A 60 -9.03 -1.55 2.91
N LYS A 61 -8.54 -2.77 2.71
CA LYS A 61 -9.30 -4.01 2.88
C LYS A 61 -10.47 -4.11 1.90
N ILE A 62 -10.30 -3.55 0.70
CA ILE A 62 -11.26 -3.72 -0.40
C ILE A 62 -11.18 -5.18 -0.85
N ALA A 63 -12.33 -5.82 -1.03
CA ALA A 63 -12.37 -7.18 -1.58
C ALA A 63 -11.89 -7.16 -3.05
N LYS A 64 -11.20 -8.21 -3.48
CA LYS A 64 -10.61 -8.26 -4.83
C LYS A 64 -11.65 -8.29 -5.94
N GLU A 65 -12.81 -8.79 -5.62
CA GLU A 65 -13.96 -8.95 -6.52
C GLU A 65 -14.62 -7.63 -6.89
N ILE A 66 -14.37 -6.58 -6.09
CA ILE A 66 -14.99 -5.26 -6.29
C ILE A 66 -14.37 -4.57 -7.49
N SER A 67 -15.21 -4.27 -8.46
CA SER A 67 -14.82 -3.52 -9.65
C SER A 67 -14.60 -2.03 -9.33
N GLN A 68 -13.82 -1.35 -10.19
CA GLN A 68 -13.61 0.09 -10.08
C GLN A 68 -14.93 0.89 -10.16
N LYS A 69 -15.90 0.40 -10.93
CA LYS A 69 -17.23 1.02 -11.06
C LYS A 69 -18.02 0.92 -9.75
N GLU A 70 -18.12 -0.29 -9.18
CA GLU A 70 -18.80 -0.53 -7.90
C GLU A 70 -18.18 0.28 -6.77
N PHE A 71 -16.84 0.36 -6.73
CA PHE A 71 -16.11 1.18 -5.78
C PHE A 71 -16.51 2.67 -5.91
N ASN A 72 -16.50 3.20 -7.12
CA ASN A 72 -16.90 4.58 -7.37
C ASN A 72 -18.38 4.84 -6.98
N ASP A 73 -19.28 3.97 -7.39
CA ASP A 73 -20.73 4.12 -7.14
C ASP A 73 -21.06 3.99 -5.64
N TYR A 74 -20.32 3.16 -4.92
CA TYR A 74 -20.47 3.06 -3.46
C TYR A 74 -20.08 4.36 -2.76
N PHE A 75 -18.95 4.94 -3.12
CA PHE A 75 -18.44 6.15 -2.47
C PHE A 75 -19.16 7.44 -2.91
N LYS A 76 -19.81 7.46 -4.07
CA LYS A 76 -20.69 8.58 -4.52
C LYS A 76 -21.85 8.85 -3.58
N LYS A 77 -22.28 7.87 -2.78
CA LYS A 77 -23.37 8.03 -1.81
C LYS A 77 -23.05 9.02 -0.68
N PHE A 78 -21.78 9.32 -0.46
CA PHE A 78 -21.32 10.16 0.66
C PHE A 78 -20.94 11.58 0.22
N GLY A 79 -20.89 11.85 -1.07
CA GLY A 79 -20.56 13.16 -1.64
C GLY A 79 -20.22 13.06 -3.12
N ASN A 80 -20.02 14.21 -3.76
CA ASN A 80 -19.64 14.25 -5.17
C ASN A 80 -18.16 13.83 -5.34
N VAL A 81 -17.94 12.71 -6.04
CA VAL A 81 -16.62 12.14 -6.28
C VAL A 81 -16.01 12.73 -7.55
N ILE A 82 -14.90 13.45 -7.42
CA ILE A 82 -14.11 13.96 -8.54
C ILE A 82 -13.34 12.81 -9.20
N SER A 83 -12.71 11.97 -8.39
CA SER A 83 -11.98 10.81 -8.90
C SER A 83 -11.89 9.71 -7.84
N SER A 84 -11.91 8.47 -8.31
CA SER A 84 -11.68 7.29 -7.47
C SER A 84 -10.72 6.33 -8.16
N LYS A 85 -9.95 5.58 -7.39
CA LYS A 85 -9.00 4.60 -7.90
C LYS A 85 -8.82 3.46 -6.92
N ILE A 86 -9.03 2.23 -7.36
CA ILE A 86 -8.44 1.04 -6.73
C ILE A 86 -7.01 0.88 -7.26
N ALA A 87 -6.06 0.61 -6.40
CA ALA A 87 -4.70 0.30 -6.83
C ALA A 87 -4.66 -1.09 -7.46
N GLU A 88 -4.05 -1.19 -8.63
CA GLU A 88 -3.85 -2.42 -9.39
C GLU A 88 -2.34 -2.69 -9.53
N ASP A 89 -1.96 -3.95 -9.51
CA ASP A 89 -0.60 -4.42 -9.82
C ASP A 89 -0.29 -4.37 -11.33
N GLU A 90 0.83 -4.96 -11.75
CA GLU A 90 1.25 -5.00 -13.16
C GLU A 90 0.34 -5.87 -14.02
N GLU A 91 -0.30 -6.89 -13.43
CA GLU A 91 -1.26 -7.77 -14.07
C GLU A 91 -2.67 -7.15 -14.17
N GLY A 92 -2.93 -6.04 -13.48
CA GLY A 92 -4.22 -5.36 -13.42
C GLY A 92 -5.17 -5.93 -12.38
N GLU A 93 -4.62 -6.63 -11.37
CA GLU A 93 -5.36 -7.18 -10.25
C GLU A 93 -5.41 -6.19 -9.08
N SER A 94 -6.51 -6.21 -8.34
CA SER A 94 -6.70 -5.32 -7.19
C SER A 94 -5.72 -5.60 -6.06
N MET A 95 -4.99 -4.57 -5.63
CA MET A 95 -4.12 -4.61 -4.45
C MET A 95 -4.89 -4.47 -3.12
N GLY A 96 -6.23 -4.41 -3.14
CA GLY A 96 -7.08 -4.32 -1.96
C GLY A 96 -7.07 -2.97 -1.23
N TYR A 97 -6.60 -1.90 -1.89
CA TYR A 97 -6.68 -0.54 -1.38
C TYR A 97 -6.98 0.45 -2.50
N GLY A 98 -7.49 1.63 -2.13
CA GLY A 98 -7.85 2.65 -3.11
C GLY A 98 -7.90 4.05 -2.52
N PHE A 99 -8.21 5.01 -3.38
CA PHE A 99 -8.32 6.43 -3.06
C PHE A 99 -9.60 6.99 -3.63
N VAL A 100 -10.22 7.92 -2.91
CA VAL A 100 -11.41 8.65 -3.36
C VAL A 100 -11.18 10.14 -3.09
N LEU A 101 -11.26 10.94 -4.12
CA LEU A 101 -11.18 12.40 -4.03
C LEU A 101 -12.58 12.99 -4.18
N TYR A 102 -13.01 13.69 -3.16
CA TYR A 102 -14.26 14.43 -3.15
C TYR A 102 -14.06 15.89 -3.56
N ASP A 103 -15.11 16.52 -4.02
CA ASP A 103 -15.13 17.97 -4.29
C ASP A 103 -15.08 18.81 -3.01
N SER A 104 -15.57 18.24 -1.90
CA SER A 104 -15.67 18.89 -0.60
C SER A 104 -15.08 18.04 0.54
N GLU A 105 -14.60 18.71 1.58
CA GLU A 105 -14.14 18.06 2.80
C GLU A 105 -15.28 17.34 3.53
N GLU A 106 -16.49 17.85 3.43
CA GLU A 106 -17.67 17.26 4.06
C GLU A 106 -17.95 15.86 3.50
N GLY A 107 -17.91 15.69 2.16
CA GLY A 107 -18.06 14.39 1.52
C GLY A 107 -17.00 13.39 2.00
N ALA A 108 -15.75 13.84 2.15
CA ALA A 108 -14.68 13.01 2.66
C ALA A 108 -14.91 12.59 4.13
N LYS A 109 -15.33 13.53 4.99
CA LYS A 109 -15.66 13.25 6.41
C LYS A 109 -16.83 12.29 6.54
N ASN A 110 -17.89 12.47 5.75
CA ASN A 110 -19.04 11.57 5.72
C ASN A 110 -18.64 10.15 5.31
N ALA A 111 -17.83 10.01 4.27
CA ALA A 111 -17.32 8.70 3.83
C ALA A 111 -16.49 8.01 4.93
N ILE A 112 -15.62 8.74 5.62
CA ILE A 112 -14.82 8.20 6.72
C ILE A 112 -15.73 7.74 7.87
N LYS A 113 -16.67 8.59 8.28
CA LYS A 113 -17.58 8.31 9.39
C LYS A 113 -18.47 7.10 9.13
N GLU A 114 -19.02 7.01 7.93
CA GLU A 114 -20.01 6.00 7.57
C GLU A 114 -19.41 4.67 7.11
N CYS A 115 -18.17 4.67 6.55
CA CYS A 115 -17.60 3.47 5.96
C CYS A 115 -16.50 2.83 6.81
N ASN A 116 -15.86 3.57 7.71
CA ASN A 116 -14.77 3.01 8.50
C ASN A 116 -15.27 1.92 9.46
N GLY A 117 -14.73 0.72 9.34
CA GLY A 117 -15.15 -0.44 10.12
C GLY A 117 -16.40 -1.15 9.60
N LYS A 118 -17.05 -0.64 8.56
CA LYS A 118 -18.24 -1.25 7.96
C LYS A 118 -17.88 -2.49 7.16
N ASP A 119 -18.71 -3.51 7.24
CA ASP A 119 -18.55 -4.70 6.42
C ASP A 119 -18.98 -4.41 4.97
N TRP A 120 -18.12 -4.75 4.02
CA TRP A 120 -18.38 -4.66 2.61
C TRP A 120 -17.75 -5.86 1.91
N TYR A 121 -18.58 -6.71 1.32
CA TYR A 121 -18.18 -8.00 0.73
C TYR A 121 -17.38 -8.88 1.70
N GLY A 122 -17.85 -9.01 2.95
CA GLY A 122 -17.23 -9.86 3.98
C GLY A 122 -15.91 -9.33 4.54
N LYS A 123 -15.53 -8.08 4.21
CA LYS A 123 -14.33 -7.42 4.74
C LYS A 123 -14.67 -6.12 5.43
N LYS A 124 -14.17 -5.94 6.65
CA LYS A 124 -14.30 -4.66 7.36
C LYS A 124 -13.40 -3.63 6.72
N LEU A 125 -13.99 -2.64 6.06
CA LEU A 125 -13.25 -1.54 5.44
C LEU A 125 -12.44 -0.76 6.48
N TYR A 126 -11.27 -0.31 6.07
CA TYR A 126 -10.52 0.72 6.78
C TYR A 126 -10.53 1.98 5.93
N VAL A 127 -11.18 3.03 6.41
CA VAL A 127 -11.35 4.30 5.70
C VAL A 127 -10.78 5.42 6.55
N SER A 128 -9.87 6.20 5.99
CA SER A 128 -9.23 7.31 6.68
C SER A 128 -8.92 8.45 5.72
N GLN A 129 -8.69 9.64 6.24
CA GLN A 129 -8.17 10.74 5.45
C GLN A 129 -6.82 10.37 4.84
N PHE A 130 -6.60 10.74 3.59
CA PHE A 130 -5.31 10.57 2.93
C PHE A 130 -4.31 11.58 3.48
N VAL A 131 -3.14 11.11 3.88
CA VAL A 131 -2.03 11.95 4.33
C VAL A 131 -0.85 11.70 3.39
N LYS A 132 -0.49 12.71 2.59
CA LYS A 132 0.55 12.63 1.54
C LYS A 132 1.94 12.22 2.08
N ASN A 133 2.23 12.63 3.29
CA ASN A 133 3.45 12.26 4.01
C ASN A 133 3.04 11.99 5.46
N ARG A 134 2.47 10.80 5.72
CA ARG A 134 2.55 10.35 7.12
C ARG A 134 4.04 10.28 7.41
N PRO A 135 4.60 11.13 8.29
CA PRO A 135 5.88 10.79 8.85
C PRO A 135 5.66 9.39 9.38
N ARG A 136 6.33 8.40 8.79
CA ARG A 136 6.43 7.10 9.45
C ARG A 136 6.91 7.51 10.83
N LYS A 137 6.06 7.34 11.87
CA LYS A 137 6.57 7.39 13.25
C LYS A 137 7.85 6.61 13.16
N PRO A 138 9.01 7.15 13.56
CA PRO A 138 10.22 6.36 13.55
C PRO A 138 9.81 5.06 14.19
N LEU A 139 9.89 3.99 13.41
CA LEU A 139 9.50 2.68 13.91
C LEU A 139 10.54 2.43 15.00
N ARG A 140 10.18 2.75 16.22
CA ARG A 140 11.00 2.45 17.39
C ARG A 140 10.86 0.94 17.56
N PHE A 141 11.80 0.24 16.95
CA PHE A 141 11.88 -1.19 17.10
C PHE A 141 12.73 -1.49 18.33
N ASN A 142 12.15 -2.21 19.26
CA ASN A 142 12.89 -2.90 20.32
C ASN A 142 13.33 -4.30 19.87
N ASN A 143 13.11 -4.64 18.60
CA ASN A 143 13.54 -5.90 17.99
C ASN A 143 14.82 -5.69 17.18
N VAL A 144 15.85 -6.42 17.52
CA VAL A 144 17.14 -6.44 16.84
C VAL A 144 17.30 -7.77 16.11
N TYR A 145 17.65 -7.71 14.83
CA TYR A 145 18.03 -8.87 14.05
C TYR A 145 19.55 -8.99 14.00
N VAL A 146 20.06 -10.10 14.51
CA VAL A 146 21.51 -10.38 14.62
C VAL A 146 21.88 -11.50 13.67
N ARG A 147 22.92 -11.29 12.87
CA ARG A 147 23.50 -12.31 11.98
C ARG A 147 24.92 -12.65 12.42
N ASN A 148 25.45 -13.71 11.80
CA ASN A 148 26.83 -14.14 11.96
C ASN A 148 27.18 -14.50 13.42
N ILE A 149 26.21 -15.08 14.13
CA ILE A 149 26.46 -15.65 15.46
C ILE A 149 27.25 -16.94 15.28
N PRO A 150 28.36 -17.14 16.00
CA PRO A 150 29.13 -18.37 15.94
C PRO A 150 28.26 -19.60 16.25
N LYS A 151 28.53 -20.73 15.61
CA LYS A 151 27.74 -21.97 15.79
C LYS A 151 27.82 -22.54 17.22
N ASP A 152 28.94 -22.34 17.87
CA ASP A 152 29.24 -22.76 19.22
C ASP A 152 28.47 -21.96 20.28
N TRP A 153 27.99 -20.76 19.94
CA TRP A 153 27.20 -19.96 20.86
C TRP A 153 25.80 -20.54 21.02
N ASP A 154 25.44 -20.80 22.28
CA ASP A 154 24.08 -21.20 22.65
C ASP A 154 23.19 -19.95 22.92
N GLU A 155 21.90 -20.20 23.18
CA GLU A 155 20.95 -19.13 23.50
C GLU A 155 21.35 -18.38 24.79
N LYS A 156 21.99 -19.04 25.76
CA LYS A 156 22.40 -18.42 27.02
C LYS A 156 23.55 -17.44 26.79
N GLU A 157 24.50 -17.77 25.95
CA GLU A 157 25.63 -16.91 25.59
C GLU A 157 25.17 -15.70 24.82
N VAL A 158 24.30 -15.87 23.83
CA VAL A 158 23.69 -14.76 23.09
C VAL A 158 22.91 -13.85 24.05
N ARG A 159 22.10 -14.42 24.95
CA ARG A 159 21.33 -13.65 25.94
C ARG A 159 22.26 -12.86 26.87
N LYS A 160 23.30 -13.50 27.38
CA LYS A 160 24.30 -12.86 28.28
C LYS A 160 24.99 -11.69 27.58
N TYR A 161 25.32 -11.85 26.30
CA TYR A 161 25.97 -10.79 25.51
C TYR A 161 25.05 -9.58 25.29
N PHE A 162 23.81 -9.83 24.90
CA PHE A 162 22.85 -8.76 24.57
C PHE A 162 22.16 -8.14 25.80
N SER A 163 22.10 -8.82 26.92
CA SER A 163 21.55 -8.27 28.20
C SER A 163 22.31 -7.06 28.73
N LYS A 164 23.54 -6.83 28.26
CA LYS A 164 24.35 -5.65 28.61
C LYS A 164 23.77 -4.35 28.05
N TYR A 165 22.93 -4.45 27.04
CA TYR A 165 22.36 -3.30 26.31
C TYR A 165 20.90 -3.04 26.67
N GLY A 166 20.29 -3.84 27.54
CA GLY A 166 18.92 -3.67 27.99
C GLY A 166 18.27 -4.98 28.43
N GLU A 167 17.12 -4.88 29.08
CA GLU A 167 16.38 -6.05 29.52
C GLU A 167 15.69 -6.75 28.33
N ILE A 168 16.04 -8.02 28.08
CA ILE A 168 15.50 -8.80 26.98
C ILE A 168 14.13 -9.34 27.38
N GLY A 169 13.09 -8.93 26.62
CA GLY A 169 11.73 -9.42 26.76
C GLY A 169 11.53 -10.79 26.11
N SER A 170 12.02 -10.96 24.89
CA SER A 170 12.02 -12.27 24.19
C SER A 170 13.23 -12.39 23.26
N MET A 171 13.67 -13.61 23.04
CA MET A 171 14.78 -13.90 22.14
C MET A 171 14.59 -15.28 21.50
N ILE A 172 14.98 -15.40 20.26
CA ILE A 172 14.99 -16.66 19.51
C ILE A 172 16.31 -16.74 18.73
N VAL A 173 17.07 -17.82 18.94
CA VAL A 173 18.27 -18.13 18.14
C VAL A 173 17.90 -19.25 17.16
N ARG A 174 18.30 -19.11 15.91
CA ARG A 174 17.99 -20.08 14.85
C ARG A 174 19.21 -20.36 13.97
N GLU A 175 19.22 -21.56 13.40
CA GLU A 175 20.13 -21.96 12.35
C GLU A 175 19.50 -21.72 10.97
N PRO A 176 20.28 -21.26 9.98
CA PRO A 176 19.78 -21.14 8.62
C PRO A 176 19.40 -22.51 8.07
N GLN A 177 18.27 -22.57 7.37
CA GLN A 177 17.80 -23.77 6.70
C GLN A 177 18.25 -23.72 5.22
N GLN A 178 18.85 -24.81 4.74
CA GLN A 178 19.40 -24.89 3.39
C GLN A 178 18.34 -24.75 2.29
N ASP A 179 17.15 -25.27 2.54
CA ASP A 179 15.97 -25.22 1.66
C ASP A 179 15.40 -23.81 1.47
N LYS A 180 15.67 -22.93 2.42
CA LYS A 180 15.21 -21.51 2.39
C LYS A 180 16.24 -20.55 1.79
N LEU A 181 17.40 -21.03 1.40
CA LEU A 181 18.39 -20.21 0.70
C LEU A 181 17.97 -20.00 -0.76
N LYS A 182 18.19 -18.78 -1.27
CA LYS A 182 17.95 -18.49 -2.69
C LYS A 182 18.79 -19.44 -3.55
N LYS A 183 18.14 -20.08 -4.54
CA LYS A 183 18.80 -21.05 -5.44
C LYS A 183 19.99 -20.47 -6.19
N ASP A 184 19.91 -19.19 -6.53
CA ASP A 184 20.93 -18.46 -7.33
C ASP A 184 22.15 -17.98 -6.53
N LEU A 185 22.27 -18.32 -5.26
CA LEU A 185 23.43 -17.94 -4.44
C LEU A 185 24.61 -18.85 -4.76
N PRO A 186 25.85 -18.30 -4.92
CA PRO A 186 27.08 -19.08 -5.04
C PRO A 186 27.25 -20.03 -3.86
N GLU A 187 27.73 -21.24 -4.11
CA GLU A 187 27.91 -22.30 -3.09
C GLU A 187 28.77 -21.85 -1.90
N GLU A 188 29.79 -21.05 -2.17
CA GLU A 188 30.63 -20.49 -1.11
C GLU A 188 29.89 -19.57 -0.16
N LYS A 189 28.99 -18.74 -0.70
CA LYS A 189 28.10 -17.88 0.12
C LYS A 189 27.06 -18.70 0.88
N LYS A 190 26.55 -19.78 0.29
CA LYS A 190 25.62 -20.68 0.99
C LYS A 190 26.32 -21.34 2.18
N ARG A 191 27.55 -21.81 2.01
CA ARG A 191 28.37 -22.38 3.09
C ARG A 191 28.64 -21.38 4.20
N GLN A 192 28.98 -20.14 3.87
CA GLN A 192 29.17 -19.07 4.86
C GLN A 192 27.91 -18.80 5.68
N ILE A 193 26.74 -18.71 5.01
CA ILE A 193 25.45 -18.49 5.70
C ILE A 193 25.12 -19.67 6.62
N LEU A 194 25.30 -20.90 6.13
CA LEU A 194 24.99 -22.12 6.89
C LEU A 194 25.95 -22.36 8.06
N ASN A 195 27.09 -21.71 8.08
CA ASN A 195 28.10 -21.84 9.13
C ASN A 195 27.89 -20.89 10.32
N HIS A 196 26.84 -20.07 10.29
CA HIS A 196 26.53 -19.13 11.36
C HIS A 196 25.06 -19.22 11.76
N LYS A 197 24.77 -18.92 13.04
CA LYS A 197 23.40 -18.75 13.54
C LYS A 197 22.93 -17.31 13.35
N TYR A 198 21.62 -17.10 13.50
CA TYR A 198 21.03 -15.78 13.59
C TYR A 198 20.04 -15.71 14.75
N ALA A 199 19.78 -14.51 15.27
CA ALA A 199 18.86 -14.31 16.36
C ALA A 199 17.92 -13.12 16.11
N PHE A 200 16.77 -13.18 16.71
CA PHE A 200 15.89 -12.05 16.95
C PHE A 200 15.88 -11.77 18.46
N VAL A 201 16.30 -10.58 18.83
CA VAL A 201 16.35 -10.12 20.23
C VAL A 201 15.36 -8.99 20.39
N CYS A 202 14.38 -9.12 21.26
CA CYS A 202 13.38 -8.10 21.58
C CYS A 202 13.64 -7.58 22.98
N TYR A 203 13.95 -6.28 23.09
CA TYR A 203 14.09 -5.62 24.39
C TYR A 203 12.74 -5.21 24.96
N LYS A 204 12.59 -5.16 26.29
CA LYS A 204 11.35 -4.77 26.95
C LYS A 204 11.08 -3.27 26.82
N SER A 205 12.11 -2.43 26.81
CA SER A 205 12.01 -0.99 26.64
C SER A 205 12.75 -0.50 25.40
N LEU A 206 12.45 0.73 25.00
CA LEU A 206 13.13 1.42 23.90
C LEU A 206 14.34 2.25 24.37
N ASP A 207 14.54 2.33 25.68
CA ASP A 207 15.55 3.16 26.35
C ASP A 207 16.69 2.29 26.93
N GLY A 208 16.96 1.16 26.27
CA GLY A 208 18.05 0.24 26.59
C GLY A 208 19.32 0.54 25.84
#